data_777fa764f93c47d47e8d95d13b21a580
#
_entry.id   777fa764f93c47d47e8d95d13b21a580
#
_cell.length_a   1.000
_cell.length_b   1.000
_cell.length_c   1.000
_cell.angle_alpha   90.00
_cell.angle_beta   90.00
_cell.angle_gamma   90.00
#
_symmetry.space_group_name_H-M   'P 1'
#
loop_
_entity.id
_entity.type
_entity.pdbx_description
1 polymer ?
#
loop_
_entity_poly.entity_id
_entity_poly.type
_entity_poly.pdbx_seq_one_letter_code
_entity_poly.pdbx_strand_id
1 'polypeptide(L)'
;MRKILITVLAACIGLAGPASLAHAGLFSATGMVIAILAGDLFVGEAEGHLSGAGTLAIRSQKNPELTCLGQFTSSAELGGSGQMQCSDGAIATFHFQRLTVFRGYGAGSFSRGSMSFAYGLSAEEAGPYLRLPVGKKLRHSGTELMLVDL
;
A
#
# COMPACT_ATOMS: atom_id res chain seq x y z
N MET A 1 -56.74 -26.18 -49.76
CA MET A 1 -56.67 -25.33 -48.59
C MET A 1 -55.76 -26.00 -47.53
N ARG A 2 -54.50 -25.65 -47.52
CA ARG A 2 -53.54 -26.17 -46.53
C ARG A 2 -52.93 -24.92 -45.78
N LYS A 3 -53.24 -24.80 -44.51
CA LYS A 3 -52.68 -23.78 -43.63
C LYS A 3 -51.31 -24.25 -43.17
N ILE A 4 -50.28 -23.48 -43.54
CA ILE A 4 -48.92 -23.71 -43.09
C ILE A 4 -48.74 -22.88 -41.82
N LEU A 5 -48.53 -23.58 -40.69
CA LEU A 5 -48.17 -22.98 -39.41
C LEU A 5 -46.67 -22.78 -39.40
N ILE A 6 -46.21 -21.53 -39.35
CA ILE A 6 -44.80 -21.19 -39.17
C ILE A 6 -44.56 -21.00 -37.72
N THR A 7 -43.85 -21.94 -37.09
CA THR A 7 -43.39 -21.84 -35.70
C THR A 7 -42.10 -21.02 -35.68
N VAL A 8 -42.17 -19.85 -35.10
CA VAL A 8 -40.98 -19.01 -34.87
C VAL A 8 -40.31 -19.49 -33.60
N LEU A 9 -39.13 -20.07 -33.72
CA LEU A 9 -38.28 -20.46 -32.61
C LEU A 9 -37.45 -19.24 -32.18
N ALA A 10 -37.78 -18.64 -31.06
CA ALA A 10 -37.01 -17.57 -30.48
C ALA A 10 -35.77 -18.17 -29.78
N ALA A 11 -34.60 -17.98 -30.37
CA ALA A 11 -33.32 -18.32 -29.75
C ALA A 11 -32.91 -17.24 -28.75
N CYS A 12 -33.05 -17.52 -27.45
CA CYS A 12 -32.46 -16.69 -26.38
C CYS A 12 -30.94 -16.91 -26.36
N ILE A 13 -30.19 -15.99 -26.96
CA ILE A 13 -28.73 -15.94 -26.83
C ILE A 13 -28.42 -15.29 -25.47
N GLY A 14 -28.14 -16.13 -24.49
CA GLY A 14 -27.63 -15.65 -23.18
C GLY A 14 -26.21 -15.11 -23.35
N LEU A 15 -26.04 -13.81 -23.21
CA LEU A 15 -24.72 -13.19 -23.05
C LEU A 15 -24.16 -13.60 -21.68
N ALA A 16 -23.38 -14.68 -21.67
CA ALA A 16 -22.49 -14.98 -20.54
C ALA A 16 -21.33 -13.97 -20.62
N GLY A 17 -21.43 -12.87 -19.85
CA GLY A 17 -20.32 -11.97 -19.65
C GLY A 17 -19.17 -12.73 -18.95
N PRO A 18 -17.89 -12.43 -19.27
CA PRO A 18 -16.77 -13.03 -18.56
C PRO A 18 -16.85 -12.59 -17.10
N ALA A 19 -17.12 -13.53 -16.21
CA ALA A 19 -16.92 -13.33 -14.79
C ALA A 19 -15.41 -13.12 -14.59
N SER A 20 -15.00 -11.88 -14.40
CA SER A 20 -13.66 -11.56 -13.94
C SER A 20 -13.53 -12.17 -12.55
N LEU A 21 -12.93 -13.33 -12.45
CA LEU A 21 -12.45 -13.91 -11.23
C LEU A 21 -11.35 -12.96 -10.73
N ALA A 22 -11.72 -12.06 -9.83
CA ALA A 22 -10.74 -11.38 -9.01
C ALA A 22 -9.98 -12.46 -8.25
N HIS A 23 -8.79 -12.79 -8.73
CA HIS A 23 -7.86 -13.61 -7.98
C HIS A 23 -7.37 -12.75 -6.81
N ALA A 24 -8.15 -12.73 -5.74
CA ALA A 24 -7.61 -12.42 -4.42
C ALA A 24 -6.55 -13.49 -4.18
N GLY A 25 -5.27 -13.09 -4.31
CA GLY A 25 -4.15 -14.02 -4.23
C GLY A 25 -4.22 -14.76 -2.90
N LEU A 26 -4.36 -16.07 -2.96
CA LEU A 26 -4.40 -16.99 -1.81
C LEU A 26 -3.16 -16.89 -0.90
N PHE A 27 -2.19 -16.03 -1.23
CA PHE A 27 -0.91 -15.87 -0.57
C PHE A 27 -0.43 -14.42 -0.61
N SER A 28 -1.25 -13.48 -0.18
CA SER A 28 -0.85 -12.10 0.08
C SER A 28 -0.82 -11.85 1.58
N ALA A 29 0.10 -10.99 2.01
CA ALA A 29 0.18 -10.50 3.36
C ALA A 29 0.06 -8.98 3.34
N THR A 30 -0.83 -8.44 4.14
CA THR A 30 -1.00 -7.00 4.34
C THR A 30 -0.39 -6.57 5.66
N GLY A 31 0.19 -5.38 5.69
CA GLY A 31 0.72 -4.79 6.91
C GLY A 31 0.56 -3.27 6.91
N MET A 32 0.31 -2.71 8.08
CA MET A 32 0.27 -1.27 8.28
C MET A 32 1.65 -0.67 7.98
N VAL A 33 1.67 0.46 7.30
CA VAL A 33 2.87 1.25 7.03
C VAL A 33 2.78 2.59 7.77
N ILE A 34 3.83 2.93 8.49
CA ILE A 34 4.04 4.25 9.09
C ILE A 34 5.26 4.83 8.40
N ALA A 35 5.13 6.00 7.80
CA ALA A 35 6.22 6.64 7.06
C ALA A 35 6.36 8.11 7.43
N ILE A 36 7.59 8.60 7.41
CA ILE A 36 7.94 10.01 7.50
C ILE A 36 8.55 10.42 6.17
N LEU A 37 7.87 11.32 5.47
CA LEU A 37 8.31 11.89 4.20
C LEU A 37 8.54 13.38 4.38
N ALA A 38 9.80 13.82 4.26
CA ALA A 38 10.20 15.21 4.46
C ALA A 38 9.65 15.82 5.78
N GLY A 39 9.59 15.02 6.86
CA GLY A 39 9.10 15.44 8.16
C GLY A 39 7.59 15.30 8.39
N ASP A 40 6.81 14.98 7.38
CA ASP A 40 5.36 14.76 7.50
C ASP A 40 5.03 13.28 7.69
N LEU A 41 4.04 13.01 8.54
CA LEU A 41 3.56 11.65 8.82
C LEU A 41 2.58 11.18 7.75
N PHE A 42 2.86 10.00 7.22
CA PHE A 42 1.99 9.24 6.33
C PHE A 42 1.68 7.89 6.95
N VAL A 43 0.45 7.42 6.76
CA VAL A 43 0.00 6.10 7.23
C VAL A 43 -0.76 5.41 6.10
N GLY A 44 -0.66 4.10 6.06
CA GLY A 44 -1.38 3.29 5.09
C GLY A 44 -1.04 1.83 5.21
N GLU A 45 -1.07 1.13 4.10
CA GLU A 45 -0.90 -0.31 4.04
C GLU A 45 0.04 -0.72 2.90
N ALA A 46 0.73 -1.82 3.10
CA ALA A 46 1.46 -2.52 2.06
C ALA A 46 0.93 -3.94 1.93
N GLU A 47 0.84 -4.43 0.70
CA GLU A 47 0.48 -5.80 0.37
C GLU A 47 1.65 -6.45 -0.37
N GLY A 48 2.15 -7.55 0.17
CA GLY A 48 3.20 -8.35 -0.43
C GLY A 48 2.71 -9.71 -0.87
N HIS A 49 3.23 -10.22 -1.97
CA HIS A 49 2.91 -11.52 -2.55
C HIS A 49 4.09 -12.49 -2.40
N LEU A 50 3.83 -13.80 -2.49
CA LEU A 50 4.87 -14.84 -2.45
C LEU A 50 5.92 -14.69 -3.56
N SER A 51 5.55 -14.08 -4.69
CA SER A 51 6.49 -13.75 -5.77
C SER A 51 7.58 -12.76 -5.38
N GLY A 52 7.43 -12.09 -4.24
CA GLY A 52 8.28 -10.99 -3.80
C GLY A 52 7.83 -9.62 -4.30
N ALA A 53 6.89 -9.56 -5.24
CA ALA A 53 6.28 -8.30 -5.65
C ALA A 53 5.27 -7.82 -4.62
N GLY A 54 5.05 -6.51 -4.55
CA GLY A 54 4.03 -5.93 -3.68
C GLY A 54 3.69 -4.50 -4.06
N THR A 55 2.66 -4.01 -3.41
CA THR A 55 2.16 -2.64 -3.56
C THR A 55 2.06 -1.96 -2.21
N LEU A 56 2.09 -0.65 -2.21
CA LEU A 56 1.84 0.15 -1.01
C LEU A 56 0.97 1.36 -1.35
N ALA A 57 0.14 1.73 -0.39
CA ALA A 57 -0.68 2.92 -0.45
C ALA A 57 -0.62 3.63 0.90
N ILE A 58 -0.15 4.86 0.91
CA ILE A 58 -0.06 5.68 2.13
C ILE A 58 -0.69 7.05 1.89
N ARG A 59 -1.13 7.67 2.97
CA ARG A 59 -1.81 8.97 2.97
C ARG A 59 -1.21 9.88 4.05
N SER A 60 -1.05 11.15 3.71
CA SER A 60 -0.63 12.17 4.66
C SER A 60 -1.67 12.37 5.77
N GLN A 61 -1.21 12.41 7.00
CA GLN A 61 -2.08 12.70 8.15
C GLN A 61 -2.38 14.21 8.26
N LYS A 62 -1.52 15.04 7.71
CA LYS A 62 -1.70 16.50 7.67
C LYS A 62 -2.62 16.94 6.52
N ASN A 63 -2.51 16.29 5.37
CA ASN A 63 -3.33 16.55 4.19
C ASN A 63 -3.87 15.22 3.65
N PRO A 64 -5.07 14.78 4.07
CA PRO A 64 -5.62 13.47 3.71
C PRO A 64 -5.87 13.27 2.20
N GLU A 65 -5.90 14.32 1.41
CA GLU A 65 -6.01 14.22 -0.06
C GLU A 65 -4.68 13.88 -0.74
N LEU A 66 -3.57 14.10 -0.04
CA LEU A 66 -2.25 13.69 -0.52
C LEU A 66 -2.04 12.20 -0.25
N THR A 67 -2.11 11.42 -1.31
CA THR A 67 -1.91 9.97 -1.30
C THR A 67 -0.72 9.60 -2.16
N CYS A 68 0.02 8.56 -1.75
CA CYS A 68 1.13 8.01 -2.50
C CYS A 68 0.90 6.53 -2.74
N LEU A 69 1.07 6.10 -3.99
CA LEU A 69 0.96 4.71 -4.41
C LEU A 69 2.32 4.22 -4.90
N GLY A 70 2.68 3.02 -4.51
CA GLY A 70 3.97 2.46 -4.86
C GLY A 70 3.97 0.98 -5.14
N GLN A 71 5.10 0.53 -5.66
CA GLN A 71 5.39 -0.85 -5.94
C GLN A 71 6.76 -1.20 -5.38
N PHE A 72 6.92 -2.43 -4.93
CA PHE A 72 8.20 -2.95 -4.46
C PHE A 72 8.42 -4.39 -4.90
N THR A 73 9.69 -4.78 -4.88
CA THR A 73 10.12 -6.17 -4.98
C THR A 73 10.96 -6.52 -3.77
N SER A 74 10.80 -7.73 -3.28
CA SER A 74 11.53 -8.21 -2.12
C SER A 74 12.03 -9.63 -2.30
N SER A 75 13.16 -9.93 -1.67
CA SER A 75 13.60 -11.31 -1.41
C SER A 75 13.07 -11.78 -0.06
N ALA A 76 12.94 -13.09 0.12
CA ALA A 76 12.44 -13.69 1.37
C ALA A 76 13.32 -13.37 2.59
N GLU A 77 14.62 -13.17 2.39
CA GLU A 77 15.62 -13.13 3.46
C GLU A 77 16.15 -11.72 3.78
N LEU A 78 16.31 -10.86 2.77
CA LEU A 78 17.11 -9.64 2.93
C LEU A 78 16.31 -8.34 2.94
N GLY A 79 15.08 -8.36 2.43
CA GLY A 79 14.30 -7.16 2.20
C GLY A 79 14.18 -6.84 0.71
N GLY A 80 14.10 -5.57 0.35
CA GLY A 80 13.87 -5.19 -1.03
C GLY A 80 13.99 -3.71 -1.31
N SER A 81 13.46 -3.33 -2.45
CA SER A 81 13.44 -1.94 -2.92
C SER A 81 12.14 -1.63 -3.65
N GLY A 82 11.82 -0.36 -3.74
CA GLY A 82 10.63 0.08 -4.43
C GLY A 82 10.65 1.56 -4.77
N GLN A 83 9.58 1.96 -5.39
CA GLN A 83 9.31 3.35 -5.74
C GLN A 83 7.84 3.67 -5.53
N MET A 84 7.54 4.92 -5.30
CA MET A 84 6.17 5.40 -5.23
C MET A 84 6.02 6.79 -5.83
N GLN A 85 4.80 7.11 -6.21
CA GLN A 85 4.40 8.41 -6.70
C GLN A 85 3.22 8.92 -5.89
N CYS A 86 3.29 10.18 -5.50
CA CYS A 86 2.22 10.86 -4.78
C CYS A 86 1.30 11.61 -5.76
N SER A 87 0.07 11.91 -5.30
CA SER A 87 -0.96 12.58 -6.10
C SER A 87 -0.58 14.01 -6.53
N ASP A 88 0.38 14.63 -5.85
CA ASP A 88 0.96 15.94 -6.21
C ASP A 88 2.16 15.85 -7.19
N GLY A 89 2.48 14.63 -7.68
CA GLY A 89 3.59 14.38 -8.59
C GLY A 89 4.93 14.12 -7.91
N ALA A 90 5.05 14.23 -6.59
CA ALA A 90 6.27 13.87 -5.87
C ALA A 90 6.55 12.37 -5.99
N ILE A 91 7.81 12.01 -6.06
CA ILE A 91 8.27 10.62 -6.17
C ILE A 91 9.21 10.27 -5.02
N ALA A 92 9.23 9.00 -4.66
CA ALA A 92 10.20 8.44 -3.74
C ALA A 92 10.76 7.12 -4.26
N THR A 93 12.01 6.86 -3.90
CA THR A 93 12.66 5.55 -4.07
C THR A 93 13.17 5.10 -2.72
N PHE A 94 13.05 3.82 -2.42
CA PHE A 94 13.38 3.30 -1.10
C PHE A 94 13.96 1.90 -1.13
N HIS A 95 14.67 1.57 -0.07
CA HIS A 95 15.12 0.23 0.28
C HIS A 95 14.60 -0.14 1.66
N PHE A 96 14.35 -1.41 1.90
CA PHE A 96 13.88 -1.89 3.20
C PHE A 96 14.55 -3.19 3.60
N GLN A 97 14.55 -3.43 4.89
CA GLN A 97 15.04 -4.65 5.54
C GLN A 97 13.89 -5.32 6.29
N ARG A 98 13.93 -6.63 6.33
CA ARG A 98 12.97 -7.42 7.09
C ARG A 98 13.48 -7.69 8.50
N LEU A 99 12.60 -7.50 9.47
CA LEU A 99 12.77 -8.06 10.82
C LEU A 99 12.15 -9.45 10.90
N THR A 100 11.00 -9.61 10.25
CA THR A 100 10.31 -10.88 10.00
C THR A 100 9.66 -10.82 8.62
N VAL A 101 8.95 -11.88 8.21
CA VAL A 101 8.20 -11.90 6.96
C VAL A 101 7.19 -10.74 6.86
N PHE A 102 6.59 -10.34 8.01
CA PHE A 102 5.51 -9.35 8.08
C PHE A 102 5.92 -8.01 8.67
N ARG A 103 7.18 -7.86 9.08
CA ARG A 103 7.65 -6.70 9.83
C ARG A 103 9.01 -6.26 9.30
N GLY A 104 9.19 -4.96 9.19
CA GLY A 104 10.46 -4.39 8.77
C GLY A 104 10.45 -2.88 8.73
N TYR A 105 11.52 -2.33 8.21
CA TYR A 105 11.73 -0.89 8.11
C TYR A 105 12.61 -0.54 6.92
N GLY A 106 12.55 0.69 6.50
CA GLY A 106 13.35 1.16 5.38
C GLY A 106 13.52 2.67 5.34
N ALA A 107 14.29 3.09 4.37
CA ALA A 107 14.57 4.48 4.13
C ALA A 107 14.82 4.72 2.63
N GLY A 108 14.78 5.98 2.24
CA GLY A 108 15.02 6.37 0.87
C GLY A 108 15.05 7.86 0.65
N SER A 109 14.98 8.24 -0.61
CA SER A 109 14.88 9.63 -1.06
C SER A 109 13.45 9.95 -1.46
N PHE A 110 13.05 11.17 -1.20
CA PHE A 110 11.79 11.74 -1.58
C PHE A 110 12.01 13.08 -2.27
N SER A 111 11.17 13.46 -3.22
CA SER A 111 11.36 14.70 -4.00
C SER A 111 11.61 15.96 -3.17
N ARG A 112 11.04 16.00 -1.94
CA ARG A 112 11.18 17.12 -1.01
C ARG A 112 12.09 16.83 0.19
N GLY A 113 12.88 15.76 0.15
CA GLY A 113 13.78 15.42 1.24
C GLY A 113 14.01 13.92 1.41
N SER A 114 14.02 13.46 2.64
CA SER A 114 14.23 12.05 2.99
C SER A 114 12.91 11.33 3.25
N MET A 115 12.96 10.01 3.11
CA MET A 115 11.91 9.09 3.49
C MET A 115 12.46 8.08 4.50
N SER A 116 11.67 7.78 5.52
CA SER A 116 11.87 6.62 6.40
C SER A 116 10.51 5.99 6.69
N PHE A 117 10.47 4.68 6.87
CA PHE A 117 9.21 3.98 7.14
C PHE A 117 9.42 2.68 7.91
N ALA A 118 8.35 2.22 8.52
CA ALA A 118 8.24 0.91 9.13
C ALA A 118 6.93 0.25 8.68
N TYR A 119 6.91 -1.07 8.58
CA TYR A 119 5.72 -1.83 8.28
C TYR A 119 5.53 -2.98 9.26
N GLY A 120 4.27 -3.28 9.58
CA GLY A 120 3.90 -4.33 10.51
C GLY A 120 4.33 -4.08 11.97
N LEU A 121 4.76 -2.88 12.30
CA LEU A 121 5.18 -2.45 13.64
C LEU A 121 4.13 -1.53 14.26
N SER A 122 3.98 -1.59 15.58
CA SER A 122 3.23 -0.57 16.32
C SER A 122 3.93 0.78 16.26
N ALA A 123 3.25 1.87 16.63
CA ALA A 123 3.86 3.20 16.67
C ALA A 123 5.09 3.28 17.59
N GLU A 124 5.04 2.59 18.73
CA GLU A 124 6.13 2.54 19.70
C GLU A 124 7.33 1.77 19.14
N GLU A 125 7.09 0.62 18.51
CA GLU A 125 8.13 -0.19 17.89
C GLU A 125 8.75 0.49 16.65
N ALA A 126 7.95 1.26 15.90
CA ALA A 126 8.38 1.94 14.69
C ALA A 126 9.29 3.15 14.97
N GLY A 127 9.09 3.83 16.10
CA GLY A 127 9.80 5.07 16.45
C GLY A 127 11.31 5.03 16.22
N PRO A 128 12.05 4.02 16.70
CA PRO A 128 13.50 3.91 16.49
C PRO A 128 13.96 3.82 15.04
N TYR A 129 13.11 3.40 14.13
CA TYR A 129 13.40 3.24 12.70
C TYR A 129 13.00 4.44 11.84
N LEU A 130 12.27 5.39 12.44
CA LEU A 130 11.75 6.54 11.72
C LEU A 130 12.62 7.79 11.99
N ARG A 131 12.82 8.58 10.95
CA ARG A 131 13.45 9.90 11.06
C ARG A 131 12.40 10.93 11.45
N LEU A 132 11.99 10.88 12.71
CA LEU A 132 11.03 11.83 13.26
C LEU A 132 11.61 13.25 13.26
N PRO A 133 10.79 14.29 13.01
CA PRO A 133 11.22 15.67 13.20
C PRO A 133 11.71 15.91 14.65
N VAL A 134 12.68 16.79 14.79
CA VAL A 134 13.25 17.13 16.10
C VAL A 134 12.13 17.60 17.03
N GLY A 135 12.12 17.10 18.27
CA GLY A 135 11.11 17.43 19.28
C GLY A 135 9.74 16.81 19.06
N LYS A 136 9.61 15.84 18.14
CA LYS A 136 8.35 15.14 17.86
C LYS A 136 8.44 13.65 18.21
N LYS A 137 7.29 13.08 18.57
CA LYS A 137 7.10 11.65 18.75
C LYS A 137 5.78 11.20 18.11
N LEU A 138 5.67 9.91 17.87
CA LEU A 138 4.42 9.27 17.45
C LEU A 138 3.51 9.06 18.66
N ARG A 139 2.23 9.33 18.48
CA ARG A 139 1.20 9.07 19.49
C ARG A 139 -0.12 8.67 18.81
N HIS A 140 -0.80 7.70 19.40
CA HIS A 140 -2.20 7.41 19.06
C HIS A 140 -3.13 8.43 19.73
N SER A 141 -4.09 8.91 18.94
CA SER A 141 -5.24 9.68 19.43
C SER A 141 -6.51 8.98 18.92
N GLY A 142 -7.08 8.13 19.76
CA GLY A 142 -8.12 7.20 19.32
C GLY A 142 -7.56 6.19 18.31
N THR A 143 -8.12 6.15 17.12
CA THR A 143 -7.67 5.29 16.01
C THR A 143 -6.63 5.95 15.11
N GLU A 144 -6.38 7.25 15.27
CA GLU A 144 -5.45 7.99 14.43
C GLU A 144 -4.05 8.03 15.03
N LEU A 145 -3.05 8.00 14.17
CA LEU A 145 -1.66 8.20 14.52
C LEU A 145 -1.26 9.63 14.17
N MET A 146 -0.59 10.31 15.08
CA MET A 146 -0.16 11.71 14.91
C MET A 146 1.24 11.95 15.44
N LEU A 147 1.88 13.01 14.91
CA LEU A 147 3.10 13.58 15.46
C LEU A 147 2.71 14.61 16.52
N VAL A 148 3.21 14.43 17.72
CA VAL A 148 3.01 15.36 18.84
C VAL A 148 4.36 15.83 19.38
N ASP A 149 4.36 16.95 20.09
CA ASP A 149 5.57 17.45 20.78
C ASP A 149 6.01 16.48 21.90
N LEU A 150 7.31 16.43 22.14
CA LEU A 150 7.91 15.65 23.22
C LEU A 150 7.52 16.20 24.59
#